data_1cad9255e44a9a825aad5987c2162c91
#
_entry.id   1cad9255e44a9a825aad5987c2162c91
#
_cell.length_a   1.000
_cell.length_b   1.000
_cell.length_c   1.000
_cell.angle_alpha   90.00
_cell.angle_beta   90.00
_cell.angle_gamma   90.00
#
_symmetry.space_group_name_H-M   'P 1'
#
loop_
_entity.id
_entity.type
_entity.pdbx_description
1 polymer ?
#
loop_
_entity_poly.entity_id
_entity_poly.type
_entity_poly.pdbx_seq_one_letter_code
_entity_poly.pdbx_strand_id
1 'polypeptide(L)'
;PYPHGTRDSENFYLIYNVGNDQSVLSKMLKEAPRLQNSGYQQIVGLNDMFSDAYHAKVKNRQIDLKVNETFKNIRKNIIQQKKFDKIMTSHFAIMEVEAWFLGMYDYLQKINSQLTPELIKTQLGTDITQDPEITVYHPAKLLNDIYQLVGMKYDKHKGDAHAITSSLSKSDYIRLKDSGKCESFKEFINDIV
;
A
#
# COMPACT_ATOMS: atom_id res chain seq x y z
N PRO A 1 8.25 17.58 -4.63
CA PRO A 1 9.03 16.45 -4.15
C PRO A 1 9.58 16.73 -2.76
N TYR A 2 9.67 15.69 -1.95
CA TYR A 2 10.17 15.75 -0.58
C TYR A 2 11.46 14.91 -0.50
N PRO A 3 12.64 15.52 -0.31
CA PRO A 3 13.87 14.76 -0.13
C PRO A 3 13.89 14.07 1.22
N HIS A 4 14.42 12.86 1.26
CA HIS A 4 14.61 12.08 2.48
C HIS A 4 16.01 11.46 2.47
N GLY A 5 16.77 11.69 3.51
CA GLY A 5 18.20 11.40 3.57
C GLY A 5 19.08 12.60 3.20
N THR A 6 20.39 12.43 3.33
CA THR A 6 21.44 13.40 3.00
C THR A 6 22.41 12.78 2.00
N ARG A 7 23.42 13.55 1.54
CA ARG A 7 24.49 13.03 0.66
C ARG A 7 25.29 11.88 1.29
N ASP A 8 25.35 11.86 2.61
CA ASP A 8 26.11 10.87 3.37
C ASP A 8 25.23 9.68 3.81
N SER A 9 23.94 9.69 3.47
CA SER A 9 23.06 8.56 3.73
C SER A 9 23.35 7.43 2.75
N GLU A 10 23.26 6.17 3.21
CA GLU A 10 23.37 4.98 2.37
C GLU A 10 22.37 5.02 1.20
N ASN A 11 21.17 5.51 1.50
CA ASN A 11 20.11 5.71 0.51
C ASN A 11 19.56 7.13 0.57
N PHE A 12 19.27 7.70 -0.59
CA PHE A 12 18.59 8.99 -0.73
C PHE A 12 17.32 8.84 -1.52
N TYR A 13 16.20 9.24 -0.92
CA TYR A 13 14.87 9.14 -1.54
C TYR A 13 14.34 10.53 -1.92
N LEU A 14 13.73 10.63 -3.08
CA LEU A 14 12.97 11.78 -3.51
C LEU A 14 11.50 11.39 -3.67
N ILE A 15 10.68 11.74 -2.68
CA ILE A 15 9.28 11.31 -2.61
C ILE A 15 8.39 12.32 -3.33
N TYR A 16 7.51 11.83 -4.21
CA TYR A 16 6.50 12.60 -4.91
C TYR A 16 5.10 12.21 -4.44
N ASN A 17 4.35 13.14 -3.88
CA ASN A 17 2.90 12.98 -3.79
C ASN A 17 2.29 13.39 -5.14
N VAL A 18 1.62 12.46 -5.80
CA VAL A 18 1.07 12.65 -7.16
C VAL A 18 -0.40 13.08 -7.14
N GLY A 19 -1.06 12.98 -5.98
CA GLY A 19 -2.42 13.45 -5.75
C GLY A 19 -3.53 12.48 -6.15
N ASN A 20 -3.28 11.58 -7.13
CA ASN A 20 -4.23 10.52 -7.50
C ASN A 20 -3.50 9.33 -8.17
N ASP A 21 -4.10 8.15 -8.06
CA ASP A 21 -3.52 6.89 -8.54
C ASP A 21 -3.39 6.82 -10.06
N GLN A 22 -4.30 7.42 -10.81
CA GLN A 22 -4.29 7.39 -12.27
C GLN A 22 -3.07 8.14 -12.84
N SER A 23 -2.58 9.13 -12.13
CA SER A 23 -1.45 9.97 -12.54
C SER A 23 -0.08 9.41 -12.19
N VAL A 24 0.02 8.39 -11.35
CA VAL A 24 1.32 7.87 -10.86
C VAL A 24 2.21 7.41 -12.01
N LEU A 25 1.74 6.50 -12.86
CA LEU A 25 2.55 5.98 -13.96
C LEU A 25 2.94 7.08 -14.96
N SER A 26 2.00 7.98 -15.31
CA SER A 26 2.30 9.08 -16.22
C SER A 26 3.33 10.05 -15.64
N LYS A 27 3.26 10.32 -14.33
CA LYS A 27 4.26 11.13 -13.63
C LYS A 27 5.63 10.46 -13.60
N MET A 28 5.68 9.15 -13.29
CA MET A 28 6.91 8.37 -13.34
C MET A 28 7.58 8.46 -14.71
N LEU A 29 6.83 8.18 -15.78
CA LEU A 29 7.34 8.21 -17.16
C LEU A 29 7.81 9.61 -17.56
N LYS A 30 7.11 10.66 -17.14
CA LYS A 30 7.48 12.05 -17.41
C LYS A 30 8.79 12.45 -16.73
N GLU A 31 8.97 12.04 -15.47
CA GLU A 31 10.14 12.42 -14.67
C GLU A 31 11.35 11.50 -14.92
N ALA A 32 11.17 10.30 -15.46
CA ALA A 32 12.21 9.30 -15.61
C ALA A 32 13.49 9.82 -16.31
N PRO A 33 13.44 10.52 -17.45
CA PRO A 33 14.66 11.00 -18.10
C PRO A 33 15.43 11.99 -17.21
N ARG A 34 14.74 12.90 -16.53
CA ARG A 34 15.37 13.87 -15.65
C ARG A 34 16.00 13.19 -14.43
N LEU A 35 15.28 12.27 -13.79
CA LEU A 35 15.76 11.56 -12.61
C LEU A 35 16.98 10.70 -12.95
N GLN A 36 16.94 9.98 -14.07
CA GLN A 36 18.06 9.17 -14.55
C GLN A 36 19.31 10.04 -14.81
N ASN A 37 19.16 11.19 -15.48
CA ASN A 37 20.23 12.14 -15.71
C ASN A 37 20.77 12.76 -14.41
N SER A 38 19.96 12.80 -13.37
CA SER A 38 20.36 13.28 -12.02
C SER A 38 20.98 12.18 -11.16
N GLY A 39 21.20 10.96 -11.70
CA GLY A 39 21.89 9.86 -11.01
C GLY A 39 21.00 8.99 -10.14
N TYR A 40 19.66 9.16 -10.20
CA TYR A 40 18.75 8.22 -9.51
C TYR A 40 18.80 6.86 -10.17
N GLN A 41 19.01 5.83 -9.36
CA GLN A 41 19.17 4.46 -9.83
C GLN A 41 17.83 3.72 -9.99
N GLN A 42 16.80 4.15 -9.23
CA GLN A 42 15.50 3.50 -9.22
C GLN A 42 14.37 4.51 -9.13
N ILE A 43 13.27 4.22 -9.79
CA ILE A 43 12.01 4.95 -9.73
C ILE A 43 10.92 3.96 -9.37
N VAL A 44 10.34 4.12 -8.19
CA VAL A 44 9.31 3.22 -7.67
C VAL A 44 8.00 3.97 -7.57
N GLY A 45 6.94 3.42 -8.13
CA GLY A 45 5.59 3.94 -8.00
C GLY A 45 4.70 3.03 -7.18
N LEU A 46 3.84 3.62 -6.36
CA LEU A 46 2.83 2.92 -5.58
C LEU A 46 1.46 3.52 -5.86
N ASN A 47 0.47 2.65 -6.06
CA ASN A 47 -0.93 2.97 -6.29
C ASN A 47 -1.82 2.09 -5.44
N ASP A 48 -2.98 2.60 -5.04
CA ASP A 48 -4.08 1.74 -4.65
C ASP A 48 -4.64 1.01 -5.88
N MET A 49 -4.99 -0.27 -5.74
CA MET A 49 -5.64 -1.02 -6.81
C MET A 49 -7.15 -0.73 -6.86
N PHE A 50 -7.73 -0.31 -5.74
CA PHE A 50 -9.12 0.05 -5.60
C PHE A 50 -9.46 1.24 -6.49
N SER A 51 -10.22 1.01 -7.56
CA SER A 51 -10.57 2.01 -8.56
C SER A 51 -11.86 1.62 -9.30
N ASP A 52 -12.51 2.60 -9.94
CA ASP A 52 -13.67 2.33 -10.80
C ASP A 52 -13.34 1.32 -11.90
N ALA A 53 -12.12 1.40 -12.46
CA ALA A 53 -11.66 0.46 -13.47
C ALA A 53 -11.53 -0.97 -12.93
N TYR A 54 -11.12 -1.13 -11.67
CA TYR A 54 -11.09 -2.43 -11.00
C TYR A 54 -12.49 -2.94 -10.73
N HIS A 55 -13.37 -2.09 -10.16
CA HIS A 55 -14.77 -2.44 -9.88
C HIS A 55 -15.53 -2.92 -11.11
N ALA A 56 -15.28 -2.32 -12.28
CA ALA A 56 -15.91 -2.71 -13.53
C ALA A 56 -15.50 -4.12 -14.02
N LYS A 57 -14.42 -4.67 -13.50
CA LYS A 57 -13.87 -5.97 -13.92
C LYS A 57 -14.14 -7.11 -12.95
N VAL A 58 -14.45 -6.80 -11.70
CA VAL A 58 -14.71 -7.82 -10.67
C VAL A 58 -16.21 -7.99 -10.43
N LYS A 59 -16.60 -9.20 -10.03
CA LYS A 59 -17.99 -9.54 -9.71
C LYS A 59 -18.17 -9.52 -8.18
N ASN A 60 -19.38 -9.15 -7.75
CA ASN A 60 -19.81 -9.27 -6.35
C ASN A 60 -18.91 -8.57 -5.32
N ARG A 61 -18.16 -7.56 -5.72
CA ARG A 61 -17.20 -6.86 -4.83
C ARG A 61 -16.26 -7.85 -4.12
N GLN A 62 -15.68 -8.76 -4.88
CA GLN A 62 -14.70 -9.72 -4.40
C GLN A 62 -13.35 -9.45 -5.04
N ILE A 63 -12.29 -9.72 -4.29
CA ILE A 63 -10.92 -9.63 -4.84
C ILE A 63 -10.75 -10.75 -5.87
N ASP A 64 -10.27 -10.38 -7.05
CA ASP A 64 -10.00 -11.32 -8.14
C ASP A 64 -8.51 -11.28 -8.51
N LEU A 65 -7.79 -12.33 -8.15
CA LEU A 65 -6.35 -12.42 -8.36
C LEU A 65 -5.96 -12.34 -9.85
N LYS A 66 -6.82 -12.81 -10.77
CA LYS A 66 -6.55 -12.70 -12.22
C LYS A 66 -6.69 -11.26 -12.70
N VAL A 67 -7.64 -10.52 -12.14
CA VAL A 67 -7.79 -9.09 -12.41
C VAL A 67 -6.58 -8.34 -11.83
N ASN A 68 -6.14 -8.67 -10.61
CA ASN A 68 -4.94 -8.08 -10.00
C ASN A 68 -3.73 -8.24 -10.92
N GLU A 69 -3.46 -9.47 -11.38
CA GLU A 69 -2.36 -9.75 -12.30
C GLU A 69 -2.50 -9.02 -13.63
N THR A 70 -3.72 -8.87 -14.13
CA THR A 70 -3.97 -8.11 -15.37
C THR A 70 -3.54 -6.64 -15.20
N PHE A 71 -3.89 -6.00 -14.07
CA PHE A 71 -3.49 -4.61 -13.80
C PHE A 71 -1.97 -4.47 -13.64
N LYS A 72 -1.32 -5.37 -12.89
CA LYS A 72 0.14 -5.42 -12.74
C LYS A 72 0.81 -5.54 -14.12
N ASN A 73 0.36 -6.48 -14.95
CA ASN A 73 0.94 -6.73 -16.26
C ASN A 73 0.77 -5.57 -17.25
N ILE A 74 -0.37 -4.88 -17.23
CA ILE A 74 -0.57 -3.67 -18.05
C ILE A 74 0.51 -2.62 -17.71
N ARG A 75 0.73 -2.33 -16.43
CA ARG A 75 1.76 -1.37 -16.00
C ARG A 75 3.16 -1.81 -16.41
N LYS A 76 3.52 -3.05 -16.16
CA LYS A 76 4.81 -3.64 -16.55
C LYS A 76 5.05 -3.50 -18.05
N ASN A 77 4.06 -3.86 -18.88
CA ASN A 77 4.18 -3.77 -20.33
C ASN A 77 4.39 -2.32 -20.82
N ILE A 78 3.68 -1.34 -20.22
CA ILE A 78 3.87 0.07 -20.57
C ILE A 78 5.30 0.51 -20.25
N ILE A 79 5.82 0.16 -19.06
CA ILE A 79 7.19 0.50 -18.65
C ILE A 79 8.21 -0.11 -19.61
N GLN A 80 8.04 -1.39 -19.97
CA GLN A 80 8.90 -2.08 -20.93
C GLN A 80 8.86 -1.44 -22.34
N GLN A 81 7.68 -1.12 -22.85
CA GLN A 81 7.54 -0.44 -24.14
C GLN A 81 8.23 0.93 -24.15
N LYS A 82 8.28 1.61 -23.01
CA LYS A 82 8.99 2.88 -22.82
C LYS A 82 10.49 2.70 -22.54
N LYS A 83 10.98 1.46 -22.44
CA LYS A 83 12.38 1.09 -22.17
C LYS A 83 12.93 1.61 -20.83
N PHE A 84 12.08 1.67 -19.81
CA PHE A 84 12.45 2.06 -18.46
C PHE A 84 12.48 0.88 -17.46
N ASP A 85 12.27 -0.35 -17.92
CA ASP A 85 12.16 -1.57 -17.13
C ASP A 85 13.40 -1.90 -16.26
N LYS A 86 14.56 -1.30 -16.59
CA LYS A 86 15.78 -1.45 -15.77
C LYS A 86 15.84 -0.55 -14.54
N ILE A 87 15.08 0.54 -14.52
CA ILE A 87 15.15 1.55 -13.47
C ILE A 87 13.78 1.90 -12.87
N MET A 88 12.71 1.34 -13.41
CA MET A 88 11.36 1.71 -13.02
C MET A 88 10.52 0.49 -12.69
N THR A 89 9.91 0.51 -11.50
CA THR A 89 8.91 -0.48 -11.07
C THR A 89 7.64 0.21 -10.62
N SER A 90 6.51 -0.45 -10.83
CA SER A 90 5.20 0.07 -10.40
C SER A 90 4.46 -0.99 -9.62
N HIS A 91 4.17 -0.66 -8.36
CA HIS A 91 3.47 -1.52 -7.41
C HIS A 91 2.03 -1.08 -7.22
N PHE A 92 1.22 -2.03 -6.80
CA PHE A 92 -0.12 -1.80 -6.29
C PHE A 92 -0.20 -2.28 -4.86
N ALA A 93 -0.71 -1.43 -3.95
CA ALA A 93 -1.33 -1.94 -2.75
C ALA A 93 -2.62 -2.65 -3.16
N ILE A 94 -2.75 -3.94 -2.84
CA ILE A 94 -3.96 -4.70 -3.22
C ILE A 94 -5.16 -4.13 -2.48
N MET A 95 -6.13 -3.66 -3.25
CA MET A 95 -7.24 -2.80 -2.88
C MET A 95 -6.75 -1.42 -2.41
N GLU A 96 -6.27 -1.25 -1.19
CA GLU A 96 -5.83 0.01 -0.59
C GLU A 96 -4.64 -0.25 0.34
N VAL A 97 -3.81 0.77 0.58
CA VAL A 97 -2.68 0.70 1.52
C VAL A 97 -3.13 0.31 2.95
N GLU A 98 -4.38 0.55 3.30
CA GLU A 98 -4.98 0.14 4.56
C GLU A 98 -5.01 -1.40 4.74
N ALA A 99 -4.92 -2.18 3.66
CA ALA A 99 -4.72 -3.63 3.76
C ALA A 99 -3.41 -3.96 4.48
N TRP A 100 -2.34 -3.19 4.23
CA TRP A 100 -1.05 -3.37 4.92
C TRP A 100 -1.15 -3.01 6.41
N PHE A 101 -1.92 -1.98 6.75
CA PHE A 101 -2.20 -1.65 8.16
C PHE A 101 -2.96 -2.78 8.85
N LEU A 102 -3.97 -3.35 8.20
CA LEU A 102 -4.69 -4.51 8.72
C LEU A 102 -3.78 -5.74 8.84
N GLY A 103 -2.82 -5.92 7.94
CA GLY A 103 -1.81 -6.98 8.03
C GLY A 103 -0.90 -6.86 9.25
N MET A 104 -0.68 -5.62 9.73
CA MET A 104 0.09 -5.29 10.93
C MET A 104 -0.80 -5.08 12.18
N TYR A 105 -1.95 -5.67 12.26
CA TYR A 105 -3.06 -5.40 13.19
C TYR A 105 -2.69 -5.26 14.68
N ASP A 106 -1.54 -5.72 15.15
CA ASP A 106 -1.14 -5.63 16.56
C ASP A 106 -1.07 -4.19 17.08
N TYR A 107 -0.89 -3.19 16.21
CA TYR A 107 -0.93 -1.78 16.60
C TYR A 107 -2.30 -1.34 17.08
N LEU A 108 -3.38 -1.99 16.65
CA LEU A 108 -4.74 -1.67 17.09
C LEU A 108 -4.89 -1.72 18.61
N GLN A 109 -4.28 -2.73 19.24
CA GLN A 109 -4.28 -2.83 20.72
C GLN A 109 -3.40 -1.77 21.41
N LYS A 110 -2.41 -1.22 20.69
CA LYS A 110 -1.65 -0.06 21.19
C LYS A 110 -2.49 1.22 21.18
N ILE A 111 -3.41 1.35 20.21
CA ILE A 111 -4.36 2.47 20.12
C ILE A 111 -5.45 2.34 21.19
N ASN A 112 -6.06 1.17 21.29
CA ASN A 112 -7.06 0.85 22.30
C ASN A 112 -7.00 -0.65 22.63
N SER A 113 -6.73 -0.99 23.89
CA SER A 113 -6.55 -2.37 24.33
C SER A 113 -7.77 -3.28 24.10
N GLN A 114 -8.96 -2.72 23.89
CA GLN A 114 -10.17 -3.47 23.56
C GLN A 114 -10.20 -3.97 22.11
N LEU A 115 -9.42 -3.39 21.19
CA LEU A 115 -9.39 -3.77 19.77
C LEU A 115 -8.61 -5.07 19.55
N THR A 116 -9.12 -6.17 20.11
CA THR A 116 -8.55 -7.50 19.92
C THR A 116 -9.09 -8.16 18.66
N PRO A 117 -8.35 -9.11 18.04
CA PRO A 117 -8.85 -9.89 16.90
C PRO A 117 -10.17 -10.60 17.20
N GLU A 118 -10.35 -11.09 18.43
CA GLU A 118 -11.57 -11.77 18.88
C GLU A 118 -12.77 -10.83 18.91
N LEU A 119 -12.60 -9.61 19.44
CA LEU A 119 -13.67 -8.60 19.44
C LEU A 119 -14.06 -8.26 18.02
N ILE A 120 -13.07 -7.96 17.16
CA ILE A 120 -13.29 -7.58 15.77
C ILE A 120 -14.02 -8.70 15.02
N LYS A 121 -13.57 -9.95 15.17
CA LYS A 121 -14.22 -11.11 14.57
C LYS A 121 -15.65 -11.28 15.04
N THR A 122 -15.91 -11.11 16.34
CA THR A 122 -17.25 -11.27 16.93
C THR A 122 -18.20 -10.16 16.47
N GLN A 123 -17.75 -8.91 16.43
CA GLN A 123 -18.59 -7.76 16.14
C GLN A 123 -18.75 -7.49 14.65
N LEU A 124 -17.70 -7.71 13.84
CA LEU A 124 -17.69 -7.39 12.42
C LEU A 124 -17.71 -8.63 11.51
N GLY A 125 -17.60 -9.84 12.08
CA GLY A 125 -17.57 -11.08 11.30
C GLY A 125 -16.29 -11.27 10.46
N THR A 126 -15.27 -10.44 10.67
CA THR A 126 -14.03 -10.45 9.89
C THR A 126 -12.85 -10.90 10.74
N ASP A 127 -12.15 -11.91 10.27
CA ASP A 127 -10.93 -12.42 10.92
C ASP A 127 -9.70 -11.66 10.39
N ILE A 128 -9.26 -10.63 11.12
CA ILE A 128 -8.11 -9.80 10.72
C ILE A 128 -6.76 -10.52 10.84
N THR A 129 -6.74 -11.76 11.37
CA THR A 129 -5.53 -12.59 11.39
C THR A 129 -5.26 -13.25 10.04
N GLN A 130 -6.24 -13.25 9.14
CA GLN A 130 -6.09 -13.72 7.76
C GLN A 130 -5.37 -12.66 6.90
N ASP A 131 -4.99 -13.04 5.68
CA ASP A 131 -4.39 -12.10 4.74
C ASP A 131 -5.43 -11.09 4.22
N PRO A 132 -5.31 -9.80 4.56
CA PRO A 132 -6.28 -8.80 4.13
C PRO A 132 -6.27 -8.55 2.62
N GLU A 133 -5.18 -8.82 1.90
CA GLU A 133 -5.12 -8.70 0.44
C GLU A 133 -5.95 -9.77 -0.29
N ILE A 134 -6.41 -10.79 0.43
CA ILE A 134 -7.26 -11.85 -0.11
C ILE A 134 -8.69 -11.73 0.43
N THR A 135 -8.84 -11.30 1.68
CA THR A 135 -10.12 -11.40 2.41
C THR A 135 -10.88 -10.08 2.52
N VAL A 136 -10.23 -8.93 2.33
CA VAL A 136 -10.83 -7.61 2.61
C VAL A 136 -10.95 -6.78 1.34
N TYR A 137 -12.18 -6.64 0.82
CA TYR A 137 -12.44 -5.86 -0.40
C TYR A 137 -12.37 -4.34 -0.18
N HIS A 138 -12.68 -3.84 1.01
CA HIS A 138 -12.64 -2.42 1.39
C HIS A 138 -11.81 -2.21 2.67
N PRO A 139 -10.48 -2.25 2.60
CA PRO A 139 -9.62 -2.13 3.77
C PRO A 139 -9.83 -0.86 4.58
N ALA A 140 -9.94 0.31 3.94
CA ALA A 140 -10.16 1.58 4.64
C ALA A 140 -11.52 1.61 5.36
N LYS A 141 -12.57 1.04 4.74
CA LYS A 141 -13.87 0.91 5.38
C LYS A 141 -13.80 0.01 6.60
N LEU A 142 -13.20 -1.18 6.47
CA LEU A 142 -13.05 -2.11 7.60
C LEU A 142 -12.27 -1.46 8.74
N LEU A 143 -11.19 -0.74 8.43
CA LEU A 143 -10.40 -0.04 9.43
C LEU A 143 -11.23 1.01 10.18
N ASN A 144 -12.07 1.77 9.47
CA ASN A 144 -13.01 2.70 10.12
C ASN A 144 -14.05 1.95 10.97
N ASP A 145 -14.61 0.84 10.50
CA ASP A 145 -15.57 0.04 11.26
C ASP A 145 -14.93 -0.51 12.56
N ILE A 146 -13.66 -0.93 12.51
CA ILE A 146 -12.89 -1.35 13.71
C ILE A 146 -12.74 -0.19 14.70
N TYR A 147 -12.36 1.00 14.25
CA TYR A 147 -12.23 2.17 15.12
C TYR A 147 -13.56 2.54 15.78
N GLN A 148 -14.68 2.40 15.07
CA GLN A 148 -16.02 2.68 15.60
C GLN A 148 -16.41 1.75 16.75
N LEU A 149 -15.86 0.53 16.85
CA LEU A 149 -16.11 -0.37 17.99
C LEU A 149 -15.73 0.25 19.34
N VAL A 150 -14.81 1.20 19.34
CA VAL A 150 -14.34 1.90 20.55
C VAL A 150 -14.66 3.40 20.51
N GLY A 151 -15.65 3.81 19.70
CA GLY A 151 -16.09 5.20 19.60
C GLY A 151 -15.11 6.13 18.87
N MET A 152 -14.12 5.58 18.18
CA MET A 152 -13.16 6.32 17.37
C MET A 152 -13.57 6.34 15.89
N LYS A 153 -12.89 7.15 15.08
CA LYS A 153 -13.08 7.21 13.63
C LYS A 153 -11.74 7.19 12.93
N TYR A 154 -11.65 6.44 11.84
CA TYR A 154 -10.52 6.50 10.90
C TYR A 154 -10.89 7.38 9.71
N ASP A 155 -10.05 8.37 9.40
CA ASP A 155 -10.22 9.26 8.24
C ASP A 155 -8.84 9.55 7.62
N LYS A 156 -8.53 8.85 6.53
CA LYS A 156 -7.23 8.99 5.85
C LYS A 156 -6.92 10.42 5.39
N HIS A 157 -7.93 11.24 5.14
CA HIS A 157 -7.77 12.65 4.74
C HIS A 157 -7.41 13.57 5.91
N LYS A 158 -7.63 13.15 7.14
CA LYS A 158 -7.30 13.91 8.36
C LYS A 158 -5.96 13.51 9.01
N GLY A 159 -5.17 12.71 8.33
CA GLY A 159 -3.83 12.35 8.81
C GLY A 159 -3.79 11.07 9.66
N ASP A 160 -4.89 10.31 9.77
CA ASP A 160 -4.92 9.09 10.59
C ASP A 160 -3.99 8.01 10.04
N ALA A 161 -3.81 7.93 8.72
CA ALA A 161 -2.78 7.06 8.12
C ALA A 161 -1.37 7.42 8.62
N HIS A 162 -1.06 8.72 8.76
CA HIS A 162 0.21 9.17 9.32
C HIS A 162 0.33 8.81 10.82
N ALA A 163 -0.74 8.94 11.59
CA ALA A 163 -0.75 8.53 12.99
C ALA A 163 -0.47 7.02 13.14
N ILE A 164 -1.09 6.18 12.29
CA ILE A 164 -0.81 4.74 12.26
C ILE A 164 0.67 4.49 11.94
N THR A 165 1.18 5.02 10.83
CA THR A 165 2.58 4.78 10.42
C THR A 165 3.59 5.26 11.45
N SER A 166 3.28 6.35 12.17
CA SER A 166 4.12 6.87 13.26
C SER A 166 4.08 5.98 14.53
N SER A 167 3.04 5.18 14.71
CA SER A 167 2.93 4.23 15.82
C SER A 167 3.60 2.88 15.55
N LEU A 168 3.90 2.59 14.27
CA LEU A 168 4.56 1.36 13.84
C LEU A 168 6.06 1.46 14.03
N SER A 169 6.68 0.36 14.42
CA SER A 169 8.12 0.20 14.54
C SER A 169 8.69 -0.53 13.33
N LYS A 170 10.00 -0.46 13.12
CA LYS A 170 10.70 -1.23 12.08
C LYS A 170 10.38 -2.73 12.17
N SER A 171 10.22 -3.27 13.38
CA SER A 171 9.88 -4.68 13.58
C SER A 171 8.47 -5.03 13.09
N ASP A 172 7.51 -4.11 13.12
CA ASP A 172 6.16 -4.34 12.62
C ASP A 172 6.18 -4.52 11.08
N TYR A 173 6.96 -3.69 10.37
CA TYR A 173 7.15 -3.82 8.92
C TYR A 173 7.89 -5.11 8.54
N ILE A 174 8.97 -5.47 9.27
CA ILE A 174 9.71 -6.71 9.04
C ILE A 174 8.78 -7.91 9.26
N ARG A 175 8.01 -7.91 10.33
CA ARG A 175 7.06 -9.00 10.62
C ARG A 175 6.02 -9.16 9.53
N LEU A 176 5.44 -8.07 8.99
CA LEU A 176 4.52 -8.16 7.87
C LEU A 176 5.21 -8.74 6.62
N LYS A 177 6.41 -8.23 6.28
CA LYS A 177 7.20 -8.71 5.14
C LYS A 177 7.44 -10.21 5.20
N ASP A 178 7.71 -10.75 6.40
CA ASP A 178 8.07 -12.16 6.61
C ASP A 178 6.87 -13.05 6.95
N SER A 179 5.68 -12.48 7.10
CA SER A 179 4.47 -13.20 7.56
C SER A 179 3.85 -14.14 6.52
N GLY A 180 4.20 -13.99 5.25
CA GLY A 180 3.50 -14.63 4.13
C GLY A 180 2.16 -13.99 3.77
N LYS A 181 1.80 -12.84 4.36
CA LYS A 181 0.63 -12.02 4.04
C LYS A 181 1.05 -10.76 3.32
N CYS A 182 0.10 -10.10 2.67
CA CYS A 182 0.31 -8.85 1.96
C CYS A 182 1.52 -8.94 1.02
N GLU A 183 1.49 -9.86 0.06
CA GLU A 183 2.60 -10.06 -0.89
C GLU A 183 2.94 -8.77 -1.65
N SER A 184 1.93 -7.91 -1.90
CA SER A 184 2.18 -6.61 -2.56
C SER A 184 3.03 -5.67 -1.68
N PHE A 185 2.86 -5.74 -0.35
CA PHE A 185 3.73 -5.03 0.58
C PHE A 185 5.17 -5.52 0.50
N LYS A 186 5.35 -6.84 0.50
CA LYS A 186 6.68 -7.47 0.41
C LYS A 186 7.37 -7.14 -0.91
N GLU A 187 6.65 -7.20 -2.04
CA GLU A 187 7.16 -6.78 -3.35
C GLU A 187 7.63 -5.32 -3.31
N PHE A 188 6.80 -4.42 -2.77
CA PHE A 188 7.13 -2.99 -2.66
C PHE A 188 8.34 -2.72 -1.77
N ILE A 189 8.37 -3.31 -0.57
CA ILE A 189 9.48 -3.11 0.39
C ILE A 189 10.81 -3.63 -0.18
N ASN A 190 10.81 -4.75 -0.90
CA ASN A 190 12.04 -5.30 -1.49
C ASN A 190 12.64 -4.38 -2.57
N ASP A 191 11.84 -3.51 -3.17
CA ASP A 191 12.32 -2.56 -4.19
C ASP A 191 12.81 -1.24 -3.59
N ILE A 192 12.50 -0.94 -2.33
CA ILE A 192 12.88 0.35 -1.70
C ILE A 192 13.91 0.23 -0.59
N VAL A 193 14.31 -0.99 -0.21
CA VAL A 193 15.27 -1.24 0.91
C VAL A 193 16.51 -1.96 0.41
#